data_2a06408485cde409387bf27c827d47c6
#
_entry.id   2a06408485cde409387bf27c827d47c6
#
_cell.length_a   1.000
_cell.length_b   1.000
_cell.length_c   1.000
_cell.angle_alpha   90.00
_cell.angle_beta   90.00
_cell.angle_gamma   90.00
#
_symmetry.space_group_name_H-M   'P 1'
#
loop_
_entity.id
_entity.type
_entity.pdbx_description
1 polymer ?
#
loop_
_entity_poly.entity_id
_entity_poly.type
_entity_poly.pdbx_seq_one_letter_code
_entity_poly.pdbx_strand_id
1 'polypeptide(L)'
;MSYHLQRKRLGGSIKRLSKQASAGELARIIGKTVKAPKFSYTRGESLDQVLMLLNEYGEEGRILAGGQSLMPTLNMRLSNPKILIDINHLSELNSISLNDDIVCIGALSRHSEVGRSPIVEKHLPLIADAIPHVAHVAVRNRGTFGGSVALADPAAELPACVLALGGTLVLQSVRGIRKIIADDYFLGLYETERKPDELLIEVQIPVQDPTALSAFVELSQRKGDYAIAGLAFVGTLENQLIKT
;
A
#
# COMPACT_ATOMS: atom_id res chain seq x y z
N MET A 1 -30.50 -1.70 18.08
CA MET A 1 -30.50 -1.81 19.57
C MET A 1 -29.26 -2.50 20.14
N SER A 2 -28.27 -2.89 19.36
CA SER A 2 -27.10 -3.68 19.81
C SER A 2 -25.83 -2.84 20.10
N TYR A 3 -25.65 -1.67 19.51
CA TYR A 3 -24.39 -0.89 19.60
C TYR A 3 -24.18 -0.15 20.93
N HIS A 4 -25.25 0.12 21.67
CA HIS A 4 -25.17 0.86 22.96
C HIS A 4 -24.79 -0.05 24.14
N LEU A 5 -25.02 -1.36 24.03
CA LEU A 5 -24.67 -2.33 25.08
C LEU A 5 -23.19 -2.74 25.07
N GLN A 6 -22.52 -2.71 23.91
CA GLN A 6 -21.09 -3.01 23.84
C GLN A 6 -20.22 -1.88 24.42
N ARG A 7 -20.59 -0.61 24.23
CA ARG A 7 -19.84 0.52 24.84
C ARG A 7 -19.89 0.53 26.36
N LYS A 8 -21.00 0.09 26.98
CA LYS A 8 -21.10 -0.01 28.44
C LYS A 8 -20.26 -1.15 29.02
N ARG A 9 -20.07 -2.25 28.29
CA ARG A 9 -19.22 -3.37 28.74
C ARG A 9 -17.73 -3.06 28.67
N LEU A 10 -17.27 -2.39 27.60
CA LEU A 10 -15.88 -1.97 27.44
C LEU A 10 -15.49 -0.85 28.42
N GLY A 11 -16.36 0.13 28.64
CA GLY A 11 -16.14 1.20 29.61
C GLY A 11 -16.10 0.71 31.07
N GLY A 12 -16.85 -0.36 31.39
CA GLY A 12 -16.83 -1.01 32.71
C GLY A 12 -15.55 -1.80 32.97
N SER A 13 -15.00 -2.45 31.93
CA SER A 13 -13.75 -3.22 32.03
C SER A 13 -12.52 -2.32 32.21
N ILE A 14 -12.46 -1.21 31.47
CA ILE A 14 -11.37 -0.22 31.59
C ILE A 14 -11.40 0.48 32.96
N LYS A 15 -12.57 0.85 33.47
CA LYS A 15 -12.71 1.42 34.82
C LYS A 15 -12.40 0.42 35.95
N ARG A 16 -12.57 -0.89 35.76
CA ARG A 16 -12.16 -1.91 36.75
C ARG A 16 -10.65 -2.13 36.76
N LEU A 17 -10.00 -2.08 35.59
CA LEU A 17 -8.55 -2.20 35.48
C LEU A 17 -7.81 -0.99 36.10
N SER A 18 -8.39 0.21 36.01
CA SER A 18 -7.79 1.42 36.59
C SER A 18 -7.91 1.50 38.12
N LYS A 19 -8.78 0.71 38.75
CA LYS A 19 -8.93 0.67 40.22
C LYS A 19 -8.02 -0.37 40.90
N GLN A 20 -7.40 -1.30 40.17
CA GLN A 20 -6.57 -2.37 40.73
C GLN A 20 -5.08 -2.26 40.39
N ALA A 21 -4.70 -1.44 39.40
CA ALA A 21 -3.30 -1.23 39.08
C ALA A 21 -2.68 -0.16 39.99
N SER A 22 -1.60 -0.47 40.63
CA SER A 22 -0.83 0.53 41.39
C SER A 22 -0.31 1.64 40.47
N ALA A 23 -0.09 2.85 41.01
CA ALA A 23 0.48 3.96 40.27
C ALA A 23 1.79 3.57 39.55
N GLY A 24 2.57 2.61 40.10
CA GLY A 24 3.78 2.06 39.50
C GLY A 24 3.50 1.13 38.32
N GLU A 25 2.39 0.37 38.34
CA GLU A 25 1.98 -0.47 37.21
C GLU A 25 1.37 0.37 36.06
N LEU A 26 0.61 1.39 36.38
CA LEU A 26 0.13 2.37 35.39
C LEU A 26 1.30 3.15 34.77
N ALA A 27 2.29 3.56 35.56
CA ALA A 27 3.49 4.18 35.05
C ALA A 27 4.34 3.20 34.19
N ARG A 28 4.35 1.90 34.50
CA ARG A 28 4.97 0.86 33.65
C ARG A 28 4.19 0.61 32.34
N ILE A 29 2.88 0.70 32.37
CA ILE A 29 2.03 0.57 31.17
C ILE A 29 2.11 1.82 30.31
N ILE A 30 2.09 3.00 30.95
CA ILE A 30 2.18 4.31 30.27
C ILE A 30 3.63 4.63 29.90
N GLY A 31 4.62 4.19 30.68
CA GLY A 31 6.05 4.39 30.44
C GLY A 31 6.70 3.40 29.48
N LYS A 32 5.95 2.45 28.88
CA LYS A 32 6.38 1.77 27.67
C LYS A 32 6.24 2.76 26.52
N THR A 33 7.30 3.57 26.37
CA THR A 33 7.47 4.45 25.21
C THR A 33 7.02 3.68 23.97
N VAL A 34 6.14 4.29 23.20
CA VAL A 34 5.72 3.84 21.87
C VAL A 34 6.94 3.97 20.96
N LYS A 35 7.88 3.05 21.09
CA LYS A 35 9.08 2.95 20.26
C LYS A 35 8.97 1.68 19.44
N ALA A 36 9.38 1.76 18.19
CA ALA A 36 9.55 0.60 17.33
C ALA A 36 10.40 -0.48 18.03
N PRO A 37 10.21 -1.76 17.72
CA PRO A 37 11.10 -2.83 18.19
C PRO A 37 12.52 -2.58 17.70
N LYS A 38 13.50 -3.28 18.27
CA LYS A 38 14.88 -3.22 17.78
C LYS A 38 14.93 -3.96 16.44
N PHE A 39 15.54 -3.33 15.45
CA PHE A 39 15.82 -3.91 14.14
C PHE A 39 17.18 -3.40 13.65
N SER A 40 17.82 -4.14 12.76
CA SER A 40 18.93 -3.65 11.97
C SER A 40 18.41 -2.82 10.81
N TYR A 41 19.19 -1.86 10.37
CA TYR A 41 18.86 -1.04 9.19
C TYR A 41 20.02 -1.14 8.21
N THR A 42 19.67 -1.39 6.95
CA THR A 42 20.64 -1.33 5.85
C THR A 42 20.05 -0.55 4.68
N ARG A 43 20.89 0.19 4.01
CA ARG A 43 20.57 0.81 2.73
C ARG A 43 21.05 -0.13 1.64
N GLY A 44 20.13 -0.58 0.79
CA GLY A 44 20.50 -1.41 -0.36
C GLY A 44 21.18 -0.54 -1.42
N GLU A 45 22.39 -0.79 -1.79
CA GLU A 45 23.17 0.03 -2.73
C GLU A 45 22.85 -0.29 -4.20
N SER A 46 22.26 -1.45 -4.45
CA SER A 46 21.79 -1.90 -5.76
C SER A 46 20.60 -2.81 -5.63
N LEU A 47 19.84 -2.98 -6.72
CA LEU A 47 18.73 -3.93 -6.78
C LEU A 47 19.19 -5.35 -6.45
N ASP A 48 20.30 -5.80 -7.01
CA ASP A 48 20.85 -7.14 -6.75
C ASP A 48 21.16 -7.37 -5.28
N GLN A 49 21.74 -6.37 -4.60
CA GLN A 49 22.00 -6.46 -3.16
C GLN A 49 20.70 -6.56 -2.36
N VAL A 50 19.66 -5.79 -2.72
CA VAL A 50 18.35 -5.88 -2.08
C VAL A 50 17.75 -7.27 -2.25
N LEU A 51 17.83 -7.85 -3.44
CA LEU A 51 17.32 -9.20 -3.72
C LEU A 51 18.08 -10.27 -2.93
N MET A 52 19.42 -10.15 -2.80
CA MET A 52 20.21 -11.03 -1.95
C MET A 52 19.78 -10.93 -0.48
N LEU A 53 19.58 -9.72 0.04
CA LEU A 53 19.11 -9.52 1.42
C LEU A 53 17.70 -10.10 1.62
N LEU A 54 16.79 -9.90 0.67
CA LEU A 54 15.46 -10.51 0.75
C LEU A 54 15.52 -12.03 0.74
N ASN A 55 16.40 -12.62 -0.07
CA ASN A 55 16.61 -14.07 -0.12
C ASN A 55 17.22 -14.60 1.21
N GLU A 56 18.10 -13.83 1.85
CA GLU A 56 18.73 -14.20 3.12
C GLU A 56 17.73 -14.12 4.30
N TYR A 57 17.00 -13.00 4.39
CA TYR A 57 16.16 -12.71 5.56
C TYR A 57 14.70 -13.15 5.40
N GLY A 58 14.20 -13.34 4.18
CA GLY A 58 12.83 -13.78 3.92
C GLY A 58 11.79 -12.96 4.71
N GLU A 59 10.96 -13.63 5.48
CA GLU A 59 9.92 -12.99 6.31
C GLU A 59 10.45 -12.09 7.43
N GLU A 60 11.70 -12.24 7.81
CA GLU A 60 12.34 -11.43 8.85
C GLU A 60 12.85 -10.08 8.31
N GLY A 61 12.96 -9.94 6.97
CA GLY A 61 13.27 -8.70 6.28
C GLY A 61 12.02 -7.89 5.97
N ARG A 62 12.13 -6.56 6.01
CA ARG A 62 11.07 -5.67 5.52
C ARG A 62 11.67 -4.58 4.65
N ILE A 63 11.05 -4.38 3.50
CA ILE A 63 11.40 -3.29 2.58
C ILE A 63 10.90 -1.97 3.13
N LEU A 64 11.77 -0.99 3.19
CA LEU A 64 11.45 0.39 3.48
C LEU A 64 11.50 1.21 2.19
N ALA A 65 10.32 1.48 1.61
CA ALA A 65 10.09 2.43 0.54
C ALA A 65 9.62 3.78 1.13
N GLY A 66 8.40 4.21 0.86
CA GLY A 66 7.85 5.46 1.40
C GLY A 66 7.69 5.51 2.92
N GLY A 67 7.61 4.38 3.58
CA GLY A 67 7.52 4.22 5.02
C GLY A 67 6.20 4.68 5.66
N GLN A 68 5.19 5.05 4.85
CA GLN A 68 3.98 5.70 5.36
C GLN A 68 3.03 4.73 6.08
N SER A 69 3.11 3.44 5.79
CA SER A 69 2.40 2.38 6.54
C SER A 69 3.35 1.62 7.46
N LEU A 70 4.57 1.31 6.98
CA LEU A 70 5.52 0.50 7.75
C LEU A 70 5.96 1.18 9.05
N MET A 71 6.30 2.47 9.03
CA MET A 71 6.77 3.17 10.23
C MET A 71 5.69 3.28 11.32
N PRO A 72 4.42 3.63 11.02
CA PRO A 72 3.33 3.53 11.99
C PRO A 72 3.15 2.10 12.55
N THR A 73 3.19 1.09 11.69
CA THR A 73 3.06 -0.32 12.08
C THR A 73 4.16 -0.75 13.06
N LEU A 74 5.41 -0.34 12.81
CA LEU A 74 6.54 -0.58 13.70
C LEU A 74 6.38 0.16 15.04
N ASN A 75 5.95 1.42 15.02
CA ASN A 75 5.72 2.21 16.23
C ASN A 75 4.62 1.61 17.10
N MET A 76 3.58 1.04 16.49
CA MET A 76 2.52 0.30 17.18
C MET A 76 2.93 -1.12 17.59
N ARG A 77 4.14 -1.57 17.20
CA ARG A 77 4.67 -2.94 17.43
C ARG A 77 3.80 -4.05 16.82
N LEU A 78 3.13 -3.75 15.73
CA LEU A 78 2.37 -4.73 14.95
C LEU A 78 3.26 -5.51 13.96
N SER A 79 4.52 -5.09 13.78
CA SER A 79 5.54 -5.80 13.02
C SER A 79 6.86 -5.78 13.81
N ASN A 80 7.63 -6.85 13.71
CA ASN A 80 8.90 -7.01 14.41
C ASN A 80 9.96 -7.65 13.49
N PRO A 81 10.40 -6.94 12.44
CA PRO A 81 11.42 -7.45 11.54
C PRO A 81 12.78 -7.50 12.22
N LYS A 82 13.67 -8.38 11.75
CA LYS A 82 15.09 -8.35 12.12
C LYS A 82 15.83 -7.21 11.43
N ILE A 83 15.45 -6.92 10.18
CA ILE A 83 16.14 -5.92 9.35
C ILE A 83 15.15 -5.10 8.51
N LEU A 84 15.42 -3.80 8.41
CA LEU A 84 14.81 -2.92 7.42
C LEU A 84 15.81 -2.70 6.28
N ILE A 85 15.35 -2.95 5.06
CA ILE A 85 16.09 -2.79 3.82
C ILE A 85 15.55 -1.55 3.11
N ASP A 86 16.30 -0.46 3.17
CA ASP A 86 15.89 0.81 2.56
C ASP A 86 16.24 0.83 1.07
N ILE A 87 15.24 1.03 0.22
CA ILE A 87 15.35 1.04 -1.24
C ILE A 87 15.13 2.43 -1.86
N ASN A 88 14.97 3.47 -1.04
CA ASN A 88 14.54 4.80 -1.51
C ASN A 88 15.47 5.48 -2.53
N HIS A 89 16.69 5.01 -2.69
CA HIS A 89 17.67 5.60 -3.61
C HIS A 89 17.89 4.76 -4.88
N LEU A 90 17.19 3.63 -5.02
CA LEU A 90 17.20 2.86 -6.26
C LEU A 90 16.38 3.59 -7.32
N SER A 91 17.02 4.55 -8.00
CA SER A 91 16.35 5.44 -8.96
C SER A 91 15.76 4.69 -10.15
N GLU A 92 16.31 3.52 -10.49
CA GLU A 92 15.78 2.63 -11.53
C GLU A 92 14.37 2.12 -11.25
N LEU A 93 13.94 2.13 -9.99
CA LEU A 93 12.58 1.77 -9.59
C LEU A 93 11.61 2.96 -9.55
N ASN A 94 12.08 4.16 -9.87
CA ASN A 94 11.28 5.39 -9.94
C ASN A 94 11.15 5.86 -11.38
N SER A 95 10.20 5.29 -12.11
CA SER A 95 9.93 5.67 -13.50
C SER A 95 8.45 5.58 -13.82
N ILE A 96 7.97 6.42 -14.72
CA ILE A 96 6.63 6.33 -15.32
C ILE A 96 6.84 6.44 -16.83
N SER A 97 6.53 5.39 -17.56
CA SER A 97 6.73 5.33 -19.00
C SER A 97 5.52 4.70 -19.70
N LEU A 98 5.37 5.01 -20.97
CA LEU A 98 4.42 4.38 -21.88
C LEU A 98 5.22 3.54 -22.87
N ASN A 99 4.96 2.25 -22.90
CA ASN A 99 5.56 1.29 -23.81
C ASN A 99 4.43 0.63 -24.62
N ASP A 100 4.30 1.00 -25.88
CA ASP A 100 3.14 0.65 -26.71
C ASP A 100 1.82 1.04 -26.02
N ASP A 101 0.98 0.08 -25.70
CA ASP A 101 -0.31 0.26 -25.03
C ASP A 101 -0.26 -0.09 -23.53
N ILE A 102 0.92 -0.06 -22.91
CA ILE A 102 1.13 -0.36 -21.48
C ILE A 102 1.79 0.82 -20.79
N VAL A 103 1.15 1.34 -19.76
CA VAL A 103 1.79 2.28 -18.83
C VAL A 103 2.53 1.49 -17.76
N CYS A 104 3.83 1.71 -17.68
CA CYS A 104 4.73 1.12 -16.69
C CYS A 104 4.97 2.11 -15.56
N ILE A 105 4.63 1.73 -14.32
CA ILE A 105 4.84 2.55 -13.12
C ILE A 105 5.81 1.83 -12.20
N GLY A 106 7.02 2.36 -12.04
CA GLY A 106 8.03 1.83 -11.15
C GLY A 106 7.59 1.87 -9.68
N ALA A 107 7.99 0.89 -8.91
CA ALA A 107 7.51 0.70 -7.54
C ALA A 107 7.83 1.87 -6.59
N LEU A 108 8.89 2.64 -6.85
CA LEU A 108 9.28 3.80 -6.05
C LEU A 108 8.67 5.12 -6.52
N SER A 109 7.89 5.14 -7.63
CA SER A 109 7.17 6.34 -8.07
C SER A 109 6.28 6.86 -6.95
N ARG A 110 6.48 8.13 -6.55
CA ARG A 110 5.73 8.74 -5.45
C ARG A 110 4.28 8.98 -5.90
N HIS A 111 3.33 8.87 -4.98
CA HIS A 111 1.93 9.19 -5.30
C HIS A 111 1.79 10.59 -5.90
N SER A 112 2.59 11.57 -5.41
CA SER A 112 2.60 12.92 -5.94
C SER A 112 3.20 13.04 -7.35
N GLU A 113 4.10 12.15 -7.75
CA GLU A 113 4.66 12.06 -9.11
C GLU A 113 3.64 11.41 -10.05
N VAL A 114 3.04 10.30 -9.62
CA VAL A 114 1.95 9.63 -10.36
C VAL A 114 0.81 10.60 -10.64
N GLY A 115 0.36 11.36 -9.63
CA GLY A 115 -0.73 12.32 -9.77
C GLY A 115 -0.42 13.57 -10.60
N ARG A 116 0.86 13.81 -10.96
CA ARG A 116 1.29 14.90 -11.84
C ARG A 116 1.79 14.41 -13.20
N SER A 117 1.76 13.11 -13.43
CA SER A 117 2.25 12.52 -14.66
C SER A 117 1.27 12.73 -15.81
N PRO A 118 1.69 13.40 -16.90
CA PRO A 118 0.84 13.55 -18.10
C PRO A 118 0.51 12.19 -18.74
N ILE A 119 1.37 11.18 -18.56
CA ILE A 119 1.13 9.82 -19.04
C ILE A 119 -0.05 9.21 -18.27
N VAL A 120 -0.04 9.33 -16.93
CA VAL A 120 -1.12 8.80 -16.09
C VAL A 120 -2.42 9.54 -16.35
N GLU A 121 -2.39 10.87 -16.37
CA GLU A 121 -3.57 11.71 -16.65
C GLU A 121 -4.24 11.32 -17.97
N LYS A 122 -3.44 11.12 -19.02
CA LYS A 122 -3.95 10.83 -20.36
C LYS A 122 -4.39 9.37 -20.54
N HIS A 123 -3.65 8.42 -19.98
CA HIS A 123 -3.79 6.99 -20.32
C HIS A 123 -4.39 6.12 -19.20
N LEU A 124 -4.41 6.64 -17.97
CA LEU A 124 -4.96 5.97 -16.79
C LEU A 124 -5.83 6.93 -15.95
N PRO A 125 -6.90 7.50 -16.53
CA PRO A 125 -7.73 8.52 -15.85
C PRO A 125 -8.27 8.01 -14.51
N LEU A 126 -8.60 6.72 -14.37
CA LEU A 126 -9.03 6.14 -13.09
C LEU A 126 -7.99 6.32 -11.98
N ILE A 127 -6.70 6.15 -12.28
CA ILE A 127 -5.62 6.38 -11.29
C ILE A 127 -5.48 7.87 -10.99
N ALA A 128 -5.56 8.72 -12.02
CA ALA A 128 -5.51 10.17 -11.83
C ALA A 128 -6.62 10.66 -10.91
N ASP A 129 -7.83 10.11 -11.04
CA ASP A 129 -8.98 10.41 -10.18
C ASP A 129 -8.81 9.88 -8.76
N ALA A 130 -8.16 8.73 -8.57
CA ALA A 130 -7.96 8.12 -7.26
C ALA A 130 -6.86 8.82 -6.42
N ILE A 131 -5.78 9.29 -7.04
CA ILE A 131 -4.64 9.90 -6.32
C ILE A 131 -5.03 11.03 -5.34
N PRO A 132 -5.96 11.95 -5.65
CA PRO A 132 -6.39 12.99 -4.70
C PRO A 132 -7.01 12.47 -3.41
N HIS A 133 -7.52 11.23 -3.40
CA HIS A 133 -8.10 10.56 -2.23
C HIS A 133 -7.01 9.97 -1.34
N VAL A 134 -5.87 9.55 -1.91
CA VAL A 134 -4.76 8.96 -1.16
C VAL A 134 -4.26 9.94 -0.09
N ALA A 135 -4.68 9.75 1.14
CA ALA A 135 -4.19 10.46 2.32
C ALA A 135 -3.97 11.99 2.12
N HIS A 136 -2.98 12.57 2.80
CA HIS A 136 -2.63 13.98 2.70
C HIS A 136 -1.38 14.20 1.83
N VAL A 137 -1.16 15.43 1.37
CA VAL A 137 0.00 15.81 0.52
C VAL A 137 1.33 15.34 1.11
N ALA A 138 1.54 15.46 2.42
CA ALA A 138 2.74 15.02 3.09
C ALA A 138 2.98 13.50 2.93
N VAL A 139 1.91 12.71 3.00
CA VAL A 139 1.96 11.26 2.78
C VAL A 139 2.21 10.95 1.30
N ARG A 140 1.53 11.64 0.38
CA ARG A 140 1.72 11.45 -1.08
C ARG A 140 3.13 11.78 -1.56
N ASN A 141 3.80 12.73 -0.93
CA ASN A 141 5.18 13.10 -1.26
C ASN A 141 6.21 12.04 -0.85
N ARG A 142 5.84 11.11 0.01
CA ARG A 142 6.72 10.05 0.50
C ARG A 142 6.24 8.65 0.13
N GLY A 143 4.94 8.41 0.21
CA GLY A 143 4.33 7.15 -0.18
C GLY A 143 4.61 6.80 -1.64
N THR A 144 4.76 5.52 -1.94
CA THR A 144 5.10 5.03 -3.27
C THR A 144 3.98 4.15 -3.82
N PHE A 145 3.84 4.17 -5.14
CA PHE A 145 2.85 3.36 -5.86
C PHE A 145 2.99 1.87 -5.50
N GLY A 146 4.20 1.34 -5.69
CA GLY A 146 4.48 -0.06 -5.39
C GLY A 146 4.35 -0.40 -3.90
N GLY A 147 4.65 0.55 -2.99
CA GLY A 147 4.47 0.35 -1.55
C GLY A 147 3.00 0.17 -1.16
N SER A 148 2.08 0.93 -1.76
CA SER A 148 0.63 0.77 -1.56
C SER A 148 0.14 -0.56 -2.11
N VAL A 149 0.53 -0.88 -3.36
CA VAL A 149 0.13 -2.12 -4.04
C VAL A 149 0.68 -3.37 -3.33
N ALA A 150 1.95 -3.35 -2.91
CA ALA A 150 2.58 -4.48 -2.21
C ALA A 150 2.03 -4.72 -0.80
N LEU A 151 1.49 -3.67 -0.15
CA LEU A 151 0.85 -3.79 1.17
C LEU A 151 -0.54 -4.43 1.08
N ALA A 152 -1.25 -4.20 -0.02
CA ALA A 152 -2.62 -4.66 -0.24
C ALA A 152 -3.58 -4.31 0.91
N ASP A 153 -3.48 -3.06 1.42
CA ASP A 153 -4.43 -2.54 2.39
C ASP A 153 -5.82 -2.47 1.73
N PRO A 154 -6.84 -3.13 2.29
CA PRO A 154 -8.19 -3.12 1.70
C PRO A 154 -8.85 -1.74 1.69
N ALA A 155 -8.34 -0.79 2.46
CA ALA A 155 -8.80 0.60 2.47
C ALA A 155 -7.99 1.51 1.54
N ALA A 156 -7.00 0.96 0.81
CA ALA A 156 -6.18 1.75 -0.10
C ALA A 156 -6.80 1.80 -1.51
N GLU A 157 -6.66 2.93 -2.14
CA GLU A 157 -7.25 3.29 -3.43
C GLU A 157 -6.56 2.57 -4.61
N LEU A 158 -5.23 2.52 -4.57
CA LEU A 158 -4.42 2.04 -5.71
C LEU A 158 -4.53 0.54 -5.97
N PRO A 159 -4.60 -0.36 -4.97
CA PRO A 159 -4.87 -1.78 -5.22
C PRO A 159 -6.19 -2.00 -5.97
N ALA A 160 -7.26 -1.27 -5.59
CA ALA A 160 -8.55 -1.35 -6.26
C ALA A 160 -8.47 -0.86 -7.72
N CYS A 161 -7.75 0.24 -7.97
CA CYS A 161 -7.55 0.75 -9.32
C CYS A 161 -6.74 -0.21 -10.20
N VAL A 162 -5.66 -0.78 -9.66
CA VAL A 162 -4.81 -1.75 -10.39
C VAL A 162 -5.61 -2.99 -10.76
N LEU A 163 -6.47 -3.46 -9.84
CA LEU A 163 -7.37 -4.58 -10.10
C LEU A 163 -8.40 -4.24 -11.19
N ALA A 164 -9.10 -3.11 -11.07
CA ALA A 164 -10.12 -2.68 -12.03
C ALA A 164 -9.57 -2.44 -13.44
N LEU A 165 -8.28 -2.07 -13.56
CA LEU A 165 -7.60 -1.84 -14.84
C LEU A 165 -6.91 -3.09 -15.41
N GLY A 166 -7.02 -4.25 -14.75
CA GLY A 166 -6.37 -5.48 -15.19
C GLY A 166 -4.84 -5.39 -15.17
N GLY A 167 -4.29 -4.69 -14.16
CA GLY A 167 -2.85 -4.48 -14.05
C GLY A 167 -2.06 -5.77 -13.86
N THR A 168 -0.78 -5.73 -14.22
CA THR A 168 0.19 -6.83 -14.05
C THR A 168 1.32 -6.37 -13.14
N LEU A 169 1.60 -7.15 -12.10
CA LEU A 169 2.65 -6.87 -11.12
C LEU A 169 3.93 -7.57 -11.54
N VAL A 170 5.03 -6.82 -11.62
CA VAL A 170 6.35 -7.34 -11.97
C VAL A 170 7.15 -7.53 -10.69
N LEU A 171 7.40 -8.78 -10.35
CA LEU A 171 8.14 -9.20 -9.16
C LEU A 171 9.52 -9.69 -9.56
N GLN A 172 10.53 -9.38 -8.77
CA GLN A 172 11.90 -9.83 -8.97
C GLN A 172 12.48 -10.45 -7.71
N SER A 173 13.25 -11.51 -7.89
CA SER A 173 14.04 -12.18 -6.87
C SER A 173 15.39 -12.60 -7.45
N VAL A 174 16.23 -13.21 -6.63
CA VAL A 174 17.50 -13.84 -7.12
C VAL A 174 17.24 -14.95 -8.16
N ARG A 175 16.02 -15.49 -8.25
CA ARG A 175 15.63 -16.51 -9.25
C ARG A 175 15.23 -15.90 -10.60
N GLY A 176 15.10 -14.59 -10.69
CA GLY A 176 14.66 -13.86 -11.89
C GLY A 176 13.37 -13.09 -11.68
N ILE A 177 12.78 -12.69 -12.80
CA ILE A 177 11.56 -11.88 -12.87
C ILE A 177 10.37 -12.80 -13.15
N ARG A 178 9.25 -12.55 -12.49
CA ARG A 178 7.94 -13.10 -12.82
C ARG A 178 6.88 -12.02 -12.86
N LYS A 179 5.84 -12.25 -13.63
CA LYS A 179 4.68 -11.37 -13.76
C LYS A 179 3.44 -12.09 -13.24
N ILE A 180 2.58 -11.35 -12.54
CA ILE A 180 1.30 -11.84 -12.02
C ILE A 180 0.23 -10.81 -12.36
N ILE A 181 -0.91 -11.23 -12.86
CA ILE A 181 -2.07 -10.35 -13.05
C ILE A 181 -2.68 -9.98 -11.69
N ALA A 182 -3.31 -8.83 -11.61
CA ALA A 182 -3.85 -8.30 -10.36
C ALA A 182 -4.88 -9.24 -9.72
N ASP A 183 -5.72 -9.92 -10.52
CA ASP A 183 -6.72 -10.88 -10.04
C ASP A 183 -6.10 -12.05 -9.26
N ASP A 184 -4.91 -12.50 -9.66
CA ASP A 184 -4.18 -13.58 -9.00
C ASP A 184 -3.24 -13.08 -7.90
N TYR A 185 -2.95 -11.77 -7.89
CA TYR A 185 -2.00 -11.19 -6.93
C TYR A 185 -2.61 -10.88 -5.57
N PHE A 186 -3.82 -10.32 -5.55
CA PHE A 186 -4.50 -9.95 -4.30
C PHE A 186 -5.32 -11.13 -3.78
N LEU A 187 -4.83 -11.80 -2.74
CA LEU A 187 -5.45 -13.00 -2.17
C LEU A 187 -6.43 -12.71 -1.04
N GLY A 188 -6.25 -11.58 -0.35
CA GLY A 188 -7.08 -11.21 0.80
C GLY A 188 -6.60 -9.92 1.46
N LEU A 189 -7.09 -9.66 2.67
CA LEU A 189 -6.75 -8.47 3.45
C LEU A 189 -5.27 -8.50 3.84
N TYR A 190 -4.46 -7.58 3.30
CA TYR A 190 -3.01 -7.53 3.49
C TYR A 190 -2.28 -8.80 3.02
N GLU A 191 -2.91 -9.59 2.16
CA GLU A 191 -2.39 -10.85 1.67
C GLU A 191 -2.24 -10.81 0.16
N THR A 192 -1.03 -11.14 -0.32
CA THR A 192 -0.67 -11.14 -1.74
C THR A 192 0.11 -12.40 -2.10
N GLU A 193 0.12 -12.75 -3.39
CA GLU A 193 0.92 -13.87 -3.94
C GLU A 193 2.44 -13.55 -3.97
N ARG A 194 2.87 -12.36 -3.57
CA ARG A 194 4.30 -11.99 -3.48
C ARG A 194 5.00 -12.84 -2.41
N LYS A 195 6.04 -13.54 -2.80
CA LYS A 195 6.86 -14.32 -1.88
C LYS A 195 7.75 -13.42 -1.01
N PRO A 196 8.16 -13.86 0.18
CA PRO A 196 8.99 -13.06 1.10
C PRO A 196 10.30 -12.58 0.51
N ASP A 197 10.88 -13.35 -0.40
CA ASP A 197 12.14 -13.07 -1.10
C ASP A 197 11.98 -12.29 -2.41
N GLU A 198 10.77 -11.81 -2.72
CA GLU A 198 10.47 -11.04 -3.91
C GLU A 198 10.27 -9.56 -3.61
N LEU A 199 10.72 -8.72 -4.53
CA LEU A 199 10.47 -7.29 -4.57
C LEU A 199 9.50 -6.97 -5.72
N LEU A 200 8.45 -6.22 -5.44
CA LEU A 200 7.66 -5.58 -6.48
C LEU A 200 8.50 -4.43 -7.06
N ILE A 201 8.85 -4.53 -8.34
CA ILE A 201 9.70 -3.55 -9.02
C ILE A 201 8.91 -2.60 -9.90
N GLU A 202 7.81 -3.03 -10.49
CA GLU A 202 7.00 -2.28 -11.44
C GLU A 202 5.55 -2.79 -11.45
N VAL A 203 4.60 -1.93 -11.79
CA VAL A 203 3.22 -2.29 -12.14
C VAL A 203 2.97 -1.87 -13.58
N GLN A 204 2.55 -2.81 -14.41
CA GLN A 204 2.22 -2.64 -15.82
C GLN A 204 0.70 -2.58 -15.96
N ILE A 205 0.18 -1.50 -16.53
CA ILE A 205 -1.26 -1.27 -16.63
C ILE A 205 -1.60 -0.98 -18.09
N PRO A 206 -2.54 -1.74 -18.70
CA PRO A 206 -3.01 -1.45 -20.04
C PRO A 206 -3.55 0.00 -20.13
N VAL A 207 -3.26 0.65 -21.24
CA VAL A 207 -3.87 1.95 -21.56
C VAL A 207 -5.39 1.79 -21.54
N GLN A 208 -6.06 2.66 -20.80
CA GLN A 208 -7.51 2.63 -20.73
C GLN A 208 -8.11 3.00 -22.09
N ASP A 209 -9.08 2.22 -22.57
CA ASP A 209 -9.81 2.54 -23.80
C ASP A 209 -10.45 3.94 -23.67
N PRO A 210 -10.20 4.86 -24.61
CA PRO A 210 -10.76 6.21 -24.57
C PRO A 210 -12.29 6.25 -24.56
N THR A 211 -12.95 5.17 -25.00
CA THR A 211 -14.41 5.04 -24.98
C THR A 211 -14.94 4.43 -23.70
N ALA A 212 -14.08 3.87 -22.87
CA ALA A 212 -14.46 3.31 -21.59
C ALA A 212 -14.76 4.42 -20.57
N LEU A 213 -15.82 4.21 -19.81
CA LEU A 213 -16.14 5.01 -18.65
C LEU A 213 -15.31 4.51 -17.46
N SER A 214 -14.77 5.43 -16.70
CA SER A 214 -14.15 5.11 -15.43
C SER A 214 -14.59 6.08 -14.34
N ALA A 215 -14.62 5.61 -13.11
CA ALA A 215 -14.90 6.43 -11.95
C ALA A 215 -14.21 5.88 -10.72
N PHE A 216 -13.63 6.77 -9.92
CA PHE A 216 -13.23 6.46 -8.55
C PHE A 216 -14.11 7.24 -7.59
N VAL A 217 -14.78 6.54 -6.68
CA VAL A 217 -15.65 7.14 -5.67
C VAL A 217 -15.28 6.58 -4.31
N GLU A 218 -15.14 7.47 -3.33
CA GLU A 218 -14.77 7.10 -1.99
C GLU A 218 -15.60 7.86 -0.96
N LEU A 219 -16.08 7.12 0.02
CA LEU A 219 -16.67 7.65 1.24
C LEU A 219 -15.68 7.48 2.39
N SER A 220 -15.20 8.59 2.93
CA SER A 220 -14.34 8.63 4.11
C SER A 220 -14.92 9.59 5.16
N GLN A 221 -14.45 9.50 6.40
CA GLN A 221 -14.92 10.37 7.47
C GLN A 221 -14.47 11.82 7.25
N ARG A 222 -13.26 11.99 6.73
CA ARG A 222 -12.67 13.28 6.33
C ARG A 222 -11.84 13.03 5.07
N LYS A 223 -11.63 14.07 4.27
CA LYS A 223 -10.75 13.98 3.11
C LYS A 223 -9.34 13.54 3.52
N GLY A 224 -8.89 12.42 2.96
CA GLY A 224 -7.59 11.80 3.23
C GLY A 224 -7.56 10.86 4.44
N ASP A 225 -8.70 10.57 5.08
CA ASP A 225 -8.81 9.45 6.03
C ASP A 225 -8.99 8.15 5.24
N TYR A 226 -8.85 7.01 5.92
CA TYR A 226 -9.14 5.71 5.32
C TYR A 226 -10.55 5.59 4.80
N ALA A 227 -10.73 4.95 3.67
CA ALA A 227 -12.02 4.66 3.07
C ALA A 227 -12.92 3.85 4.03
N ILE A 228 -14.16 4.29 4.20
CA ILE A 228 -15.23 3.48 4.79
C ILE A 228 -15.79 2.55 3.72
N ALA A 229 -15.93 3.07 2.49
CA ALA A 229 -16.28 2.35 1.29
C ALA A 229 -15.68 3.08 0.09
N GLY A 230 -15.20 2.35 -0.90
CA GLY A 230 -14.67 2.89 -2.13
C GLY A 230 -15.03 1.99 -3.31
N LEU A 231 -15.06 2.58 -4.49
CA LEU A 231 -15.30 1.89 -5.75
C LEU A 231 -14.35 2.44 -6.81
N ALA A 232 -13.57 1.54 -7.41
CA ALA A 232 -12.87 1.76 -8.66
C ALA A 232 -13.67 1.04 -9.77
N PHE A 233 -14.09 1.78 -10.78
CA PHE A 233 -14.93 1.26 -11.85
C PHE A 233 -14.31 1.57 -13.21
N VAL A 234 -14.32 0.56 -14.10
CA VAL A 234 -14.06 0.67 -15.53
C VAL A 234 -15.10 -0.14 -16.28
N GLY A 235 -15.68 0.42 -17.33
CA GLY A 235 -16.68 -0.29 -18.13
C GLY A 235 -17.05 0.48 -19.39
N THR A 236 -17.80 -0.16 -20.28
CA THR A 236 -18.32 0.45 -21.51
C THR A 236 -19.83 0.59 -21.44
N LEU A 237 -20.36 1.55 -22.18
CA LEU A 237 -21.80 1.75 -22.30
C LEU A 237 -22.26 1.26 -23.67
N GLU A 238 -23.02 0.16 -23.70
CA GLU A 238 -23.65 -0.35 -24.92
C GLU A 238 -25.17 -0.39 -24.75
N ASN A 239 -25.89 0.28 -25.67
CA ASN A 239 -27.37 0.33 -25.64
C ASN A 239 -27.94 0.76 -24.27
N GLN A 240 -27.31 1.75 -23.63
CA GLN A 240 -27.63 2.24 -22.27
C GLN A 240 -27.42 1.21 -21.15
N LEU A 241 -26.73 0.11 -21.41
CA LEU A 241 -26.35 -0.89 -20.42
C LEU A 241 -24.84 -0.79 -20.19
N ILE A 242 -24.46 -0.85 -18.93
CA ILE A 242 -23.04 -0.91 -18.53
C ILE A 242 -22.57 -2.34 -18.70
N LYS A 243 -21.43 -2.48 -19.40
CA LYS A 243 -20.65 -3.73 -19.48
C LYS A 243 -19.29 -3.51 -18.83
N THR A 244 -18.86 -4.42 -18.01
CA THR A 244 -17.57 -4.46 -17.30
C THR A 244 -16.73 -5.61 -17.82
#